data_f6befef3473b5eb6061f392d8162e60a
#
_entry.id   f6befef3473b5eb6061f392d8162e60a
#
_cell.length_a   1.000
_cell.length_b   1.000
_cell.length_c   1.000
_cell.angle_alpha   90.00
_cell.angle_beta   90.00
_cell.angle_gamma   90.00
#
_symmetry.space_group_name_H-M   'P 1'
#
loop_
_entity.id
_entity.type
_entity.pdbx_description
1 polymer ?
#
loop_
_entity_poly.entity_id
_entity_poly.type
_entity_poly.pdbx_seq_one_letter_code
_entity_poly.pdbx_strand_id
1 'polypeptide(L)'
;QPLHTIYTLKTGGIANESNRSQWEGVNYSGHTVQLGDLFPQDISGPNGKPDGVVNEYDRTIVGQTDPKWYGGFATDVTYKGFTLNAVFNYQLGAKKISPWYESLITSYGLSQASTDLLDHWSAENTNAKFPRVVTNTSNYNGYKASDMDFSIQNSSFLRLATLSLSYNFKPELLKHIGFEALRLYATANNLFVITKYKGMDPETGDTGYPPCRSFTFGINFTF
;
A
#
# COMPACT_ATOMS: atom_id res chain seq x y z
N GLN A 1 -24.42 -1.09 6.67
CA GLN A 1 -22.95 -1.14 6.59
C GLN A 1 -22.48 -0.09 5.59
N PRO A 2 -21.37 0.59 5.83
CA PRO A 2 -20.78 1.48 4.82
C PRO A 2 -20.48 0.71 3.54
N LEU A 3 -20.59 1.38 2.39
CA LEU A 3 -20.16 0.81 1.10
C LEU A 3 -18.65 0.59 1.12
N HIS A 4 -18.17 -0.38 0.32
CA HIS A 4 -16.75 -0.68 0.13
C HIS A 4 -16.00 -1.07 1.42
N THR A 5 -16.68 -1.72 2.36
CA THR A 5 -16.02 -2.32 3.52
C THR A 5 -15.35 -3.64 3.14
N ILE A 6 -14.18 -3.89 3.72
CA ILE A 6 -13.47 -5.16 3.60
C ILE A 6 -13.95 -6.06 4.75
N TYR A 7 -14.63 -7.15 4.40
CA TYR A 7 -15.21 -8.11 5.32
C TYR A 7 -14.51 -9.46 5.16
N THR A 8 -13.72 -9.86 6.15
CA THR A 8 -12.92 -11.09 6.11
C THR A 8 -12.58 -11.58 7.52
N LEU A 9 -11.88 -12.71 7.62
CA LEU A 9 -11.34 -13.21 8.87
C LEU A 9 -10.21 -12.29 9.35
N LYS A 10 -10.12 -12.14 10.67
CA LYS A 10 -9.03 -11.39 11.30
C LYS A 10 -7.90 -12.34 11.69
N THR A 11 -6.67 -12.00 11.31
CA THR A 11 -5.52 -12.82 11.67
C THR A 11 -5.23 -12.77 13.18
N GLY A 12 -4.93 -13.93 13.77
CA GLY A 12 -4.38 -14.05 15.10
C GLY A 12 -2.85 -13.90 15.11
N GLY A 13 -2.23 -13.92 13.94
CA GLY A 13 -0.79 -13.86 13.76
C GLY A 13 -0.22 -15.17 13.24
N ILE A 14 1.05 -15.39 13.54
CA ILE A 14 1.77 -16.63 13.19
C ILE A 14 1.74 -17.56 14.42
N ALA A 15 1.34 -18.79 14.20
CA ALA A 15 1.28 -19.81 15.24
C ALA A 15 2.69 -20.13 15.76
N ASN A 16 2.89 -19.96 17.05
CA ASN A 16 4.14 -20.26 17.73
C ASN A 16 3.87 -20.79 19.16
N GLU A 17 4.91 -21.21 19.86
CA GLU A 17 4.76 -21.75 21.20
C GLU A 17 4.25 -20.70 22.21
N SER A 18 4.59 -19.42 22.03
CA SER A 18 4.20 -18.36 22.95
C SER A 18 2.71 -17.99 22.89
N ASN A 19 2.05 -18.26 21.76
CA ASN A 19 0.62 -17.99 21.55
C ASN A 19 -0.22 -19.27 21.36
N ARG A 20 0.32 -20.44 21.77
CA ARG A 20 -0.29 -21.76 21.58
C ARG A 20 -1.74 -21.83 22.05
N SER A 21 -2.07 -21.21 23.18
CA SER A 21 -3.42 -21.15 23.72
C SER A 21 -4.45 -20.45 22.84
N GLN A 22 -4.01 -19.68 21.84
CA GLN A 22 -4.90 -18.93 20.93
C GLN A 22 -5.28 -19.71 19.68
N TRP A 23 -4.54 -20.76 19.33
CA TRP A 23 -4.74 -21.51 18.11
C TRP A 23 -4.83 -23.03 18.28
N GLU A 24 -4.25 -23.59 19.35
CA GLU A 24 -4.31 -25.03 19.61
C GLU A 24 -5.70 -25.42 20.13
N GLY A 25 -6.26 -26.49 19.58
CA GLY A 25 -7.59 -26.97 19.95
C GLY A 25 -8.77 -26.25 19.30
N VAL A 26 -8.53 -25.21 18.54
CA VAL A 26 -9.56 -24.51 17.73
C VAL A 26 -9.88 -25.35 16.50
N ASN A 27 -11.16 -25.49 16.19
CA ASN A 27 -11.61 -26.15 14.98
C ASN A 27 -11.61 -25.16 13.79
N TYR A 28 -10.72 -25.37 12.85
CA TYR A 28 -10.55 -24.50 11.67
C TYR A 28 -11.36 -24.94 10.44
N SER A 29 -12.51 -25.59 10.63
CA SER A 29 -13.46 -25.94 9.56
C SER A 29 -12.81 -26.69 8.39
N GLY A 30 -11.95 -27.66 8.72
CA GLY A 30 -11.24 -28.50 7.74
C GLY A 30 -9.84 -28.04 7.39
N HIS A 31 -9.41 -26.88 7.85
CA HIS A 31 -8.01 -26.46 7.76
C HIS A 31 -7.19 -26.98 8.95
N THR A 32 -5.89 -27.06 8.77
CA THR A 32 -4.95 -27.42 9.84
C THR A 32 -3.99 -26.26 10.08
N VAL A 33 -3.75 -25.93 11.34
CA VAL A 33 -2.77 -24.92 11.76
C VAL A 33 -1.63 -25.62 12.48
N GLN A 34 -0.41 -25.33 12.05
CA GLN A 34 0.83 -25.84 12.61
C GLN A 34 1.73 -24.67 13.00
N LEU A 35 2.79 -24.96 13.76
CA LEU A 35 3.81 -23.95 14.06
C LEU A 35 4.34 -23.27 12.79
N GLY A 36 4.33 -21.94 12.79
CA GLY A 36 4.72 -21.11 11.67
C GLY A 36 3.61 -20.79 10.67
N ASP A 37 2.43 -21.38 10.78
CA ASP A 37 1.29 -21.04 9.92
C ASP A 37 0.59 -19.77 10.40
N LEU A 38 -0.11 -19.09 9.49
CA LEU A 38 -1.10 -18.09 9.84
C LEU A 38 -2.33 -18.78 10.42
N PHE A 39 -2.95 -18.13 11.41
CA PHE A 39 -4.22 -18.59 11.95
C PHE A 39 -5.20 -17.42 12.10
N PRO A 40 -6.50 -17.61 11.80
CA PRO A 40 -7.55 -16.66 12.08
C PRO A 40 -7.95 -16.69 13.55
N GLN A 41 -8.46 -15.59 14.05
CA GLN A 41 -9.05 -15.51 15.39
C GLN A 41 -10.46 -16.07 15.38
N ASP A 42 -10.78 -16.87 16.38
CA ASP A 42 -12.16 -17.17 16.77
C ASP A 42 -12.68 -15.98 17.60
N ILE A 43 -13.55 -15.17 16.99
CA ILE A 43 -14.07 -13.92 17.59
C ILE A 43 -15.57 -13.98 17.86
N SER A 44 -16.30 -14.90 17.22
CA SER A 44 -17.75 -14.98 17.29
C SER A 44 -18.23 -16.39 16.96
N GLY A 45 -19.47 -16.67 17.27
CA GLY A 45 -20.19 -17.87 16.92
C GLY A 45 -21.68 -17.58 16.84
N PRO A 46 -22.56 -18.59 16.76
CA PRO A 46 -24.02 -18.44 16.66
C PRO A 46 -24.62 -17.55 17.75
N ASN A 47 -24.00 -17.49 18.91
CA ASN A 47 -24.42 -16.70 20.05
C ASN A 47 -23.67 -15.37 20.21
N GLY A 48 -22.88 -14.95 19.20
CA GLY A 48 -22.08 -13.74 19.21
C GLY A 48 -20.87 -13.79 20.16
N LYS A 49 -20.40 -14.98 20.53
CA LYS A 49 -19.21 -15.21 21.36
C LYS A 49 -18.35 -16.28 20.72
N PRO A 50 -17.02 -16.28 20.96
CA PRO A 50 -16.13 -17.36 20.53
C PRO A 50 -16.67 -18.73 20.96
N ASP A 51 -16.68 -19.67 20.04
CA ASP A 51 -17.23 -21.02 20.27
C ASP A 51 -16.22 -22.15 20.01
N GLY A 52 -14.98 -21.82 19.73
CA GLY A 52 -13.90 -22.76 19.44
C GLY A 52 -13.90 -23.25 17.98
N VAL A 53 -14.71 -22.65 17.12
CA VAL A 53 -14.83 -23.03 15.69
C VAL A 53 -14.70 -21.80 14.80
N VAL A 54 -13.65 -21.72 14.02
CA VAL A 54 -13.50 -20.64 13.02
C VAL A 54 -14.35 -20.93 11.78
N ASN A 55 -15.28 -20.03 11.49
CA ASN A 55 -16.21 -20.15 10.36
C ASN A 55 -16.69 -18.76 9.89
N GLU A 56 -17.82 -18.69 9.16
CA GLU A 56 -18.38 -17.43 8.64
C GLU A 56 -18.80 -16.42 9.74
N TYR A 57 -19.09 -16.87 10.95
CA TYR A 57 -19.43 -15.98 12.08
C TYR A 57 -18.24 -15.16 12.57
N ASP A 58 -16.99 -15.60 12.29
CA ASP A 58 -15.76 -14.92 12.69
C ASP A 58 -15.32 -13.84 11.72
N ARG A 59 -16.01 -13.71 10.59
CA ARG A 59 -15.73 -12.61 9.66
C ARG A 59 -16.15 -11.29 10.26
N THR A 60 -15.30 -10.29 10.09
CA THR A 60 -15.55 -8.94 10.61
C THR A 60 -15.09 -7.88 9.63
N ILE A 61 -15.52 -6.63 9.85
CA ILE A 61 -15.05 -5.50 9.06
C ILE A 61 -13.65 -5.12 9.54
N VAL A 62 -12.64 -5.39 8.71
CA VAL A 62 -11.23 -5.11 9.01
C VAL A 62 -10.76 -3.79 8.43
N GLY A 63 -11.56 -3.16 7.58
CA GLY A 63 -11.26 -1.86 6.99
C GLY A 63 -12.22 -1.48 5.89
N GLN A 64 -11.86 -0.42 5.17
CA GLN A 64 -12.60 0.07 4.01
C GLN A 64 -11.63 0.48 2.91
N THR A 65 -12.06 0.36 1.65
CA THR A 65 -11.25 0.78 0.50
C THR A 65 -11.36 2.27 0.24
N ASP A 66 -12.44 2.91 0.69
CA ASP A 66 -12.60 4.35 0.58
C ASP A 66 -11.73 5.09 1.59
N PRO A 67 -11.12 6.20 1.19
CA PRO A 67 -10.35 7.01 2.12
C PRO A 67 -11.27 7.72 3.11
N LYS A 68 -10.80 7.87 4.35
CA LYS A 68 -11.46 8.72 5.35
C LYS A 68 -11.26 10.21 5.07
N TRP A 69 -10.09 10.54 4.53
CA TRP A 69 -9.70 11.92 4.19
C TRP A 69 -8.96 11.90 2.87
N TYR A 70 -9.31 12.82 1.99
CA TYR A 70 -8.58 13.05 0.74
C TYR A 70 -8.66 14.53 0.38
N GLY A 71 -7.69 14.99 -0.37
CA GLY A 71 -7.63 16.37 -0.80
C GLY A 71 -6.29 16.71 -1.44
N GLY A 72 -6.08 18.01 -1.64
CA GLY A 72 -4.84 18.53 -2.15
C GLY A 72 -4.57 19.92 -1.59
N PHE A 73 -3.32 20.32 -1.66
CA PHE A 73 -2.88 21.69 -1.38
C PHE A 73 -1.81 22.09 -2.38
N ALA A 74 -1.77 23.38 -2.66
CA ALA A 74 -0.77 23.95 -3.55
C ALA A 74 -0.08 25.13 -2.87
N THR A 75 1.15 25.38 -3.25
CA THR A 75 1.92 26.56 -2.82
C THR A 75 2.60 27.19 -4.02
N ASP A 76 2.57 28.52 -4.05
CA ASP A 76 3.25 29.36 -5.02
C ASP A 76 4.19 30.32 -4.31
N VAL A 77 5.45 30.31 -4.66
CA VAL A 77 6.46 31.20 -4.09
C VAL A 77 7.16 31.93 -5.23
N THR A 78 7.06 33.26 -5.21
CA THR A 78 7.74 34.09 -6.18
C THR A 78 8.81 34.95 -5.52
N TYR A 79 10.04 34.89 -6.06
CA TYR A 79 11.16 35.67 -5.57
C TYR A 79 12.11 36.05 -6.71
N LYS A 80 12.35 37.35 -6.89
CA LYS A 80 13.31 37.90 -7.87
C LYS A 80 13.23 37.30 -9.29
N GLY A 81 11.99 37.14 -9.80
CA GLY A 81 11.73 36.55 -11.11
C GLY A 81 11.60 35.05 -11.16
N PHE A 82 12.01 34.33 -10.12
CA PHE A 82 11.71 32.91 -9.96
C PHE A 82 10.30 32.70 -9.39
N THR A 83 9.59 31.74 -9.94
CA THR A 83 8.33 31.27 -9.39
C THR A 83 8.40 29.75 -9.25
N LEU A 84 8.21 29.28 -8.01
CA LEU A 84 8.08 27.86 -7.66
C LEU A 84 6.62 27.59 -7.37
N ASN A 85 6.05 26.62 -8.08
CA ASN A 85 4.72 26.07 -7.79
C ASN A 85 4.87 24.60 -7.42
N ALA A 86 4.23 24.20 -6.33
CA ALA A 86 4.17 22.79 -5.91
C ALA A 86 2.74 22.42 -5.55
N VAL A 87 2.25 21.32 -6.15
CA VAL A 87 0.90 20.77 -5.94
C VAL A 87 1.02 19.39 -5.32
N PHE A 88 0.36 19.21 -4.18
CA PHE A 88 0.32 17.95 -3.44
C PHE A 88 -1.09 17.39 -3.42
N ASN A 89 -1.20 16.06 -3.58
CA ASN A 89 -2.40 15.30 -3.36
C ASN A 89 -2.18 14.31 -2.21
N TYR A 90 -3.20 14.09 -1.40
CA TYR A 90 -3.13 13.11 -0.32
C TYR A 90 -4.42 12.32 -0.18
N GLN A 91 -4.27 11.11 0.33
CA GLN A 91 -5.36 10.21 0.69
C GLN A 91 -4.98 9.48 1.98
N LEU A 92 -5.90 9.44 2.95
CA LEU A 92 -5.64 8.85 4.26
C LEU A 92 -6.75 7.89 4.67
N GLY A 93 -6.37 6.78 5.28
CA GLY A 93 -7.29 5.84 5.92
C GLY A 93 -7.91 4.80 4.99
N ALA A 94 -7.58 4.79 3.69
CA ALA A 94 -7.95 3.71 2.78
C ALA A 94 -7.09 2.47 3.02
N LYS A 95 -7.69 1.30 2.80
CA LYS A 95 -7.00 0.01 2.81
C LYS A 95 -7.17 -0.67 1.46
N LYS A 96 -6.14 -1.37 1.00
CA LYS A 96 -6.15 -2.14 -0.25
C LYS A 96 -5.43 -3.46 -0.08
N ILE A 97 -5.86 -4.45 -0.84
CA ILE A 97 -5.08 -5.66 -1.10
C ILE A 97 -4.24 -5.38 -2.34
N SER A 98 -2.98 -5.79 -2.31
CA SER A 98 -2.12 -5.82 -3.48
C SER A 98 -1.94 -7.27 -3.91
N PRO A 99 -2.67 -7.78 -4.91
CA PRO A 99 -2.52 -9.14 -5.40
C PRO A 99 -1.10 -9.42 -5.89
N TRP A 100 -0.47 -8.41 -6.48
CA TRP A 100 0.92 -8.53 -6.92
C TRP A 100 1.88 -8.73 -5.73
N TYR A 101 1.82 -7.88 -4.71
CA TYR A 101 2.67 -8.03 -3.53
C TYR A 101 2.33 -9.31 -2.75
N GLU A 102 1.04 -9.63 -2.64
CA GLU A 102 0.58 -10.87 -2.01
C GLU A 102 1.20 -12.09 -2.70
N SER A 103 1.21 -12.14 -4.02
CA SER A 103 1.85 -13.24 -4.76
C SER A 103 3.33 -13.38 -4.46
N LEU A 104 4.03 -12.27 -4.18
CA LEU A 104 5.46 -12.28 -3.84
C LEU A 104 5.76 -12.73 -2.40
N ILE A 105 4.83 -12.54 -1.47
CA ILE A 105 4.97 -12.95 -0.07
C ILE A 105 4.34 -14.32 0.24
N THR A 106 3.52 -14.84 -0.68
CA THR A 106 2.91 -16.17 -0.61
C THR A 106 3.45 -17.09 -1.69
N SER A 107 4.55 -16.71 -2.33
CA SER A 107 5.18 -17.46 -3.40
C SER A 107 5.72 -18.77 -2.87
N TYR A 108 5.13 -19.85 -3.36
CA TYR A 108 5.51 -21.19 -3.02
C TYR A 108 6.17 -21.86 -4.23
N GLY A 109 7.31 -22.52 -4.01
CA GLY A 109 7.98 -23.28 -5.04
C GLY A 109 8.89 -22.44 -5.95
N LEU A 110 8.69 -22.49 -7.28
CA LEU A 110 9.60 -21.94 -8.29
C LEU A 110 9.38 -20.47 -8.64
N SER A 111 8.40 -19.80 -8.04
CA SER A 111 8.11 -18.39 -8.32
C SER A 111 9.08 -17.47 -7.59
N GLN A 112 9.32 -16.28 -8.16
CA GLN A 112 10.07 -15.22 -7.47
C GLN A 112 9.35 -14.80 -6.21
N ALA A 113 10.10 -14.55 -5.15
CA ALA A 113 9.61 -14.08 -3.86
C ALA A 113 10.17 -12.67 -3.54
N SER A 114 9.47 -11.94 -2.69
CA SER A 114 9.98 -10.71 -2.12
C SER A 114 11.12 -10.99 -1.15
N THR A 115 12.07 -10.07 -1.06
CA THR A 115 13.09 -10.07 0.00
C THR A 115 12.50 -9.96 1.40
N ASP A 116 11.26 -9.49 1.53
CA ASP A 116 10.53 -9.45 2.80
C ASP A 116 10.38 -10.87 3.40
N LEU A 117 10.28 -11.90 2.56
CA LEU A 117 10.23 -13.30 3.01
C LEU A 117 11.52 -13.83 3.66
N LEU A 118 12.61 -13.09 3.62
CA LEU A 118 13.79 -13.43 4.42
C LEU A 118 13.48 -13.38 5.93
N ASP A 119 12.47 -12.60 6.33
CA ASP A 119 11.94 -12.56 7.70
C ASP A 119 10.73 -13.52 7.86
N HIS A 120 10.86 -14.77 7.37
CA HIS A 120 9.85 -15.80 7.54
C HIS A 120 10.09 -16.61 8.81
N TRP A 121 9.03 -17.24 9.30
CA TRP A 121 9.10 -18.07 10.47
C TRP A 121 9.95 -19.34 10.21
N SER A 122 10.85 -19.62 11.14
CA SER A 122 11.63 -20.86 11.24
C SER A 122 11.87 -21.20 12.71
N ALA A 123 12.43 -22.36 12.97
CA ALA A 123 12.77 -22.76 14.34
C ALA A 123 13.79 -21.80 15.00
N GLU A 124 14.63 -21.15 14.19
CA GLU A 124 15.62 -20.15 14.61
C GLU A 124 15.05 -18.73 14.66
N ASN A 125 13.92 -18.45 13.94
CA ASN A 125 13.28 -17.14 13.87
C ASN A 125 11.77 -17.25 14.18
N THR A 126 11.43 -17.46 15.43
CA THR A 126 10.04 -17.63 15.87
C THR A 126 9.25 -16.31 15.95
N ASN A 127 9.91 -15.15 15.95
CA ASN A 127 9.31 -13.81 15.98
C ASN A 127 9.22 -13.16 14.59
N ALA A 128 9.22 -13.97 13.54
CA ALA A 128 9.16 -13.52 12.15
C ALA A 128 7.87 -12.75 11.83
N LYS A 129 7.95 -11.89 10.82
CA LYS A 129 6.78 -11.14 10.30
C LYS A 129 5.96 -11.92 9.29
N PHE A 130 6.55 -12.92 8.65
CA PHE A 130 5.90 -13.74 7.63
C PHE A 130 5.81 -15.19 8.08
N PRO A 131 4.75 -15.91 7.67
CA PRO A 131 4.59 -17.31 8.01
C PRO A 131 5.71 -18.17 7.43
N ARG A 132 5.76 -19.42 7.85
CA ARG A 132 6.71 -20.39 7.28
C ARG A 132 6.52 -20.53 5.77
N VAL A 133 7.62 -20.70 5.08
CA VAL A 133 7.63 -20.97 3.63
C VAL A 133 7.31 -22.44 3.38
N VAL A 134 6.36 -22.70 2.48
CA VAL A 134 5.93 -24.04 2.11
C VAL A 134 6.36 -24.32 0.67
N THR A 135 7.16 -25.34 0.45
CA THR A 135 7.69 -25.67 -0.88
C THR A 135 6.71 -26.45 -1.77
N ASN A 136 5.73 -27.12 -1.17
CA ASN A 136 4.70 -27.88 -1.87
C ASN A 136 3.30 -27.45 -1.42
N THR A 137 2.62 -26.74 -2.30
CA THR A 137 1.26 -26.23 -2.02
C THR A 137 0.16 -27.28 -2.16
N SER A 138 0.43 -28.40 -2.84
CA SER A 138 -0.59 -29.42 -3.10
C SER A 138 -1.11 -30.09 -1.81
N ASN A 139 -0.27 -30.14 -0.80
CA ASN A 139 -0.58 -30.73 0.51
C ASN A 139 -0.73 -29.70 1.63
N TYR A 140 -0.66 -28.39 1.30
CA TYR A 140 -0.83 -27.34 2.30
C TYR A 140 -2.30 -27.09 2.55
N ASN A 141 -2.76 -27.40 3.74
CA ASN A 141 -4.13 -27.24 4.17
C ASN A 141 -4.28 -26.14 5.25
N GLY A 142 -3.29 -25.23 5.35
CA GLY A 142 -3.37 -24.07 6.23
C GLY A 142 -4.08 -22.88 5.57
N TYR A 143 -4.29 -21.84 6.35
CA TYR A 143 -4.82 -20.58 5.84
C TYR A 143 -3.78 -19.80 5.04
N LYS A 144 -4.23 -19.22 3.92
CA LYS A 144 -3.40 -18.31 3.09
C LYS A 144 -3.56 -16.88 3.57
N ALA A 145 -2.61 -16.03 3.22
CA ALA A 145 -2.69 -14.59 3.48
C ALA A 145 -3.96 -13.93 2.89
N SER A 146 -4.45 -14.44 1.74
CA SER A 146 -5.68 -13.98 1.06
C SER A 146 -6.96 -14.29 1.83
N ASP A 147 -6.94 -15.29 2.69
CA ASP A 147 -8.13 -15.73 3.42
C ASP A 147 -8.45 -14.82 4.63
N MET A 148 -7.50 -13.95 4.97
CA MET A 148 -7.51 -13.10 6.16
C MET A 148 -7.09 -11.67 5.84
N ASP A 149 -7.10 -10.83 6.87
CA ASP A 149 -6.65 -9.43 6.79
C ASP A 149 -5.12 -9.26 6.71
N PHE A 150 -4.35 -10.33 6.70
CA PHE A 150 -2.88 -10.30 6.66
C PHE A 150 -2.32 -9.62 5.41
N SER A 151 -2.96 -9.80 4.24
CA SER A 151 -2.56 -9.17 2.98
C SER A 151 -3.08 -7.73 2.81
N ILE A 152 -3.94 -7.26 3.73
CA ILE A 152 -4.56 -5.94 3.64
C ILE A 152 -3.58 -4.85 4.11
N GLN A 153 -3.28 -3.93 3.22
CA GLN A 153 -2.33 -2.85 3.45
C GLN A 153 -3.00 -1.50 3.60
N ASN A 154 -2.34 -0.60 4.34
CA ASN A 154 -2.71 0.81 4.38
C ASN A 154 -2.24 1.47 3.08
N SER A 155 -3.18 2.00 2.28
CA SER A 155 -2.90 2.70 1.03
C SER A 155 -2.90 4.22 1.16
N SER A 156 -2.74 4.74 2.38
CA SER A 156 -2.55 6.18 2.59
C SER A 156 -1.29 6.68 1.90
N PHE A 157 -1.38 7.86 1.29
CA PHE A 157 -0.25 8.45 0.60
C PHE A 157 -0.27 9.98 0.62
N LEU A 158 0.89 10.57 0.39
CA LEU A 158 1.11 11.96 0.00
C LEU A 158 1.94 11.96 -1.29
N ARG A 159 1.42 12.57 -2.35
CA ARG A 159 2.07 12.66 -3.66
C ARG A 159 2.39 14.10 -4.00
N LEU A 160 3.63 14.36 -4.43
CA LEU A 160 3.95 15.60 -5.15
C LEU A 160 3.53 15.42 -6.61
N ALA A 161 2.31 15.91 -6.90
CA ALA A 161 1.68 15.74 -8.19
C ALA A 161 2.35 16.59 -9.27
N THR A 162 2.66 17.85 -8.95
CA THR A 162 3.34 18.77 -9.87
C THR A 162 4.34 19.63 -9.10
N LEU A 163 5.52 19.77 -9.64
CA LEU A 163 6.52 20.73 -9.21
C LEU A 163 6.95 21.53 -10.44
N SER A 164 6.73 22.84 -10.44
CA SER A 164 7.11 23.72 -11.54
C SER A 164 8.01 24.84 -11.03
N LEU A 165 9.13 25.04 -11.70
CA LEU A 165 10.03 26.17 -11.48
C LEU A 165 10.07 26.99 -12.77
N SER A 166 9.83 28.28 -12.67
CA SER A 166 9.98 29.18 -13.81
C SER A 166 10.77 30.43 -13.45
N TYR A 167 11.39 31.02 -14.45
CA TYR A 167 12.13 32.27 -14.35
C TYR A 167 11.67 33.24 -15.40
N ASN A 168 11.19 34.40 -14.96
CA ASN A 168 10.84 35.53 -15.85
C ASN A 168 12.02 36.49 -15.91
N PHE A 169 12.55 36.69 -17.09
CA PHE A 169 13.65 37.63 -17.32
C PHE A 169 13.17 39.07 -17.15
N LYS A 170 14.08 39.91 -16.67
CA LYS A 170 13.79 41.33 -16.51
C LYS A 170 13.68 42.03 -17.88
N PRO A 171 12.67 42.92 -18.08
CA PRO A 171 12.48 43.60 -19.36
C PRO A 171 13.72 44.40 -19.82
N GLU A 172 14.50 44.93 -18.87
CA GLU A 172 15.70 45.72 -19.22
C GLU A 172 16.75 44.89 -19.98
N LEU A 173 16.87 43.58 -19.66
CA LEU A 173 17.78 42.67 -20.35
C LEU A 173 17.27 42.30 -21.76
N LEU A 174 15.95 42.24 -21.91
CA LEU A 174 15.30 41.77 -23.14
C LEU A 174 15.24 42.81 -24.23
N LYS A 175 15.16 44.09 -23.88
CA LYS A 175 15.15 45.22 -24.85
C LYS A 175 16.32 45.21 -25.81
N HIS A 176 17.49 44.74 -25.37
CA HIS A 176 18.69 44.69 -26.20
C HIS A 176 18.67 43.59 -27.27
N ILE A 177 17.78 42.60 -27.11
CA ILE A 177 17.66 41.46 -28.02
C ILE A 177 16.31 41.40 -28.73
N GLY A 178 15.48 42.48 -28.60
CA GLY A 178 14.23 42.63 -29.31
C GLY A 178 13.06 41.77 -28.76
N PHE A 179 13.13 41.32 -27.52
CA PHE A 179 12.03 40.61 -26.87
C PHE A 179 11.32 41.50 -25.84
N GLU A 180 9.99 41.41 -25.80
CA GLU A 180 9.17 42.06 -24.77
C GLU A 180 9.12 41.25 -23.50
N ALA A 181 9.01 39.91 -23.61
CA ALA A 181 9.02 38.99 -22.47
C ALA A 181 9.72 37.67 -22.81
N LEU A 182 10.39 37.11 -21.81
CA LEU A 182 11.00 35.79 -21.88
C LEU A 182 10.80 35.08 -20.56
N ARG A 183 10.25 33.85 -20.61
CA ARG A 183 10.09 32.97 -19.48
C ARG A 183 10.64 31.59 -19.83
N LEU A 184 11.53 31.09 -18.97
CA LEU A 184 11.93 29.69 -18.95
C LEU A 184 11.15 28.96 -17.89
N TYR A 185 10.79 27.72 -18.16
CA TYR A 185 10.15 26.87 -17.12
C TYR A 185 10.57 25.41 -17.23
N ALA A 186 10.55 24.76 -16.10
CA ALA A 186 10.71 23.32 -15.94
C ALA A 186 9.60 22.79 -15.04
N THR A 187 8.92 21.75 -15.47
CA THR A 187 7.84 21.10 -14.71
C THR A 187 8.12 19.63 -14.59
N ALA A 188 8.01 19.11 -13.37
CA ALA A 188 8.05 17.68 -13.07
C ALA A 188 6.69 17.23 -12.54
N ASN A 189 6.13 16.15 -13.09
CA ASN A 189 4.89 15.56 -12.61
C ASN A 189 5.16 14.20 -11.97
N ASN A 190 4.38 13.87 -10.95
CA ASN A 190 4.45 12.62 -10.18
C ASN A 190 5.87 12.33 -9.67
N LEU A 191 6.55 13.36 -9.14
CA LEU A 191 7.97 13.29 -8.81
C LEU A 191 8.25 12.24 -7.73
N PHE A 192 7.42 12.21 -6.69
CA PHE A 192 7.47 11.17 -5.66
C PHE A 192 6.11 10.95 -4.99
N VAL A 193 5.99 9.80 -4.36
CA VAL A 193 4.89 9.43 -3.47
C VAL A 193 5.46 8.90 -2.15
N ILE A 194 4.92 9.38 -1.05
CA ILE A 194 5.23 8.90 0.29
C ILE A 194 4.08 7.99 0.72
N THR A 195 4.35 6.71 0.89
CA THR A 195 3.36 5.69 1.25
C THR A 195 4.02 4.51 1.95
N LYS A 196 3.22 3.73 2.69
CA LYS A 196 3.61 2.41 3.22
C LYS A 196 3.06 1.26 2.38
N TYR A 197 2.27 1.57 1.35
CA TYR A 197 1.72 0.58 0.44
C TYR A 197 2.83 -0.07 -0.39
N LYS A 198 2.87 -1.39 -0.42
CA LYS A 198 3.91 -2.17 -1.11
C LYS A 198 3.47 -2.70 -2.49
N GLY A 199 2.26 -2.34 -2.96
CA GLY A 199 1.83 -2.57 -4.33
C GLY A 199 2.44 -1.57 -5.31
N MET A 200 2.01 -1.62 -6.56
CA MET A 200 2.54 -0.77 -7.63
C MET A 200 2.28 0.71 -7.39
N ASP A 201 1.06 1.07 -6.99
CA ASP A 201 0.68 2.46 -6.71
C ASP A 201 -0.47 2.51 -5.68
N PRO A 202 -0.38 3.37 -4.63
CA PRO A 202 -1.41 3.42 -3.59
C PRO A 202 -2.74 3.98 -4.06
N GLU A 203 -2.78 4.76 -5.13
CA GLU A 203 -3.98 5.38 -5.68
C GLU A 203 -4.67 4.46 -6.70
N THR A 204 -3.96 4.00 -7.72
CA THR A 204 -4.50 3.14 -8.76
C THR A 204 -4.52 1.66 -8.38
N GLY A 205 -3.74 1.26 -7.36
CA GLY A 205 -3.55 -0.14 -7.00
C GLY A 205 -2.70 -0.89 -8.03
N ASP A 206 -2.88 -2.21 -8.12
CA ASP A 206 -2.11 -3.07 -9.03
C ASP A 206 -2.85 -3.33 -10.36
N THR A 207 -4.09 -2.84 -10.49
CA THR A 207 -4.93 -3.07 -11.68
C THR A 207 -4.72 -2.01 -12.76
N GLY A 208 -4.14 -0.88 -12.41
CA GLY A 208 -3.84 0.22 -13.30
C GLY A 208 -2.33 0.39 -13.54
N TYR A 209 -2.00 1.04 -14.64
CA TYR A 209 -0.61 1.45 -14.86
C TYR A 209 -0.25 2.58 -13.87
N PRO A 210 0.84 2.47 -13.11
CA PRO A 210 1.23 3.51 -12.18
C PRO A 210 1.53 4.83 -12.89
N PRO A 211 1.20 5.99 -12.30
CA PRO A 211 1.49 7.29 -12.90
C PRO A 211 2.98 7.46 -13.18
N CYS A 212 3.32 7.75 -14.44
CA CYS A 212 4.69 7.97 -14.85
C CYS A 212 5.22 9.32 -14.35
N ARG A 213 6.50 9.36 -14.02
CA ARG A 213 7.21 10.63 -13.86
C ARG A 213 7.43 11.26 -15.22
N SER A 214 7.11 12.54 -15.36
CA SER A 214 7.39 13.30 -16.57
C SER A 214 8.11 14.59 -16.25
N PHE A 215 9.00 14.99 -17.14
CA PHE A 215 9.73 16.25 -17.06
C PHE A 215 9.48 17.03 -18.34
N THR A 216 9.05 18.28 -18.21
CA THR A 216 8.78 19.18 -19.30
C THR A 216 9.63 20.43 -19.14
N PHE A 217 10.32 20.83 -20.19
CA PHE A 217 11.07 22.07 -20.25
C PHE A 217 10.49 22.93 -21.36
N GLY A 218 10.34 24.19 -21.10
CA GLY A 218 9.80 25.09 -22.12
C GLY A 218 10.31 26.51 -22.00
N ILE A 219 10.14 27.22 -23.12
CA ILE A 219 10.51 28.61 -23.27
C ILE A 219 9.29 29.35 -23.85
N ASN A 220 8.86 30.41 -23.18
CA ASN A 220 7.87 31.35 -23.71
C ASN A 220 8.55 32.67 -23.98
N PHE A 221 8.38 33.20 -25.19
CA PHE A 221 8.89 34.50 -25.55
C PHE A 221 7.84 35.30 -26.32
N THR A 222 7.86 36.62 -26.12
CA THR A 222 7.04 37.60 -26.83
C THR A 222 7.95 38.62 -27.42
N PHE A 223 7.71 38.99 -28.66
CA PHE A 223 8.46 40.00 -29.43
C PHE A 223 7.51 41.00 -30.04
#